data_cff6483a3d49519f17fb461a629ec3b2
#
_entry.id   cff6483a3d49519f17fb461a629ec3b2
#
_cell.length_a   1.000
_cell.length_b   1.000
_cell.length_c   1.000
_cell.angle_alpha   90.00
_cell.angle_beta   90.00
_cell.angle_gamma   90.00
#
_symmetry.space_group_name_H-M   'P 1'
#
loop_
_entity.id
_entity.type
_entity.pdbx_description
1 polymer ?
#
loop_
_entity_poly.entity_id
_entity_poly.type
_entity_poly.pdbx_seq_one_letter_code
_entity_poly.pdbx_strand_id
1 'polypeptide(L)'
;MKVTIHRLQVSVNFKVMIDETTFRVAADSALETLFKALTRAGESYNIDADMNSGALTVEFEDSSAKFVVSPNTPVRQIWVSAHSRSFKLDWNEAAGAFLLGDSGQTLAELIGEHIGTQLGEEVTL
;
A
#
# COMPACT_ATOMS: atom_id res chain seq x y z
N MET A 1 -37.74 -16.03 -12.89
CA MET A 1 -37.35 -15.94 -12.62
C MET A 1 -36.76 -15.80 -12.10
N LYS A 2 -36.38 -15.81 -12.26
CA LYS A 2 -35.68 -15.65 -11.86
C LYS A 2 -34.86 -15.46 -11.42
N VAL A 3 -34.50 -15.31 -11.76
CA VAL A 3 -33.67 -15.14 -11.30
C VAL A 3 -33.00 -14.80 -10.80
N THR A 4 -33.04 -14.61 -11.09
CA THR A 4 -32.44 -14.26 -10.61
C THR A 4 -31.85 -14.11 -9.82
N ILE A 5 -31.88 -14.08 -9.87
CA ILE A 5 -31.37 -13.92 -9.15
C ILE A 5 -30.74 -14.08 -8.52
N HIS A 6 -30.53 -14.23 -8.76
CA HIS A 6 -29.93 -14.38 -8.18
C HIS A 6 -29.05 -14.33 -8.16
N ARG A 7 -28.94 -14.14 -8.53
CA ARG A 7 -28.03 -14.01 -8.53
C ARG A 7 -27.43 -13.30 -8.19
N LEU A 8 -27.43 -12.88 -8.28
CA LEU A 8 -26.79 -12.23 -7.70
C LEU A 8 -26.37 -12.17 -6.70
N GLN A 9 -26.48 -12.15 -6.61
CA GLN A 9 -26.00 -12.06 -5.36
C GLN A 9 -24.83 -12.91 -5.06
N VAL A 10 -24.65 -13.70 -5.77
CA VAL A 10 -23.50 -14.56 -5.76
C VAL A 10 -22.22 -13.78 -5.89
N SER A 11 -22.22 -12.79 -6.73
CA SER A 11 -21.02 -12.01 -6.98
C SER A 11 -20.57 -11.23 -5.77
N VAL A 12 -21.46 -10.98 -4.81
CA VAL A 12 -21.01 -10.23 -3.62
C VAL A 12 -20.14 -11.05 -2.70
N ASN A 13 -20.17 -12.39 -2.84
CA ASN A 13 -19.31 -13.23 -2.05
C ASN A 13 -18.06 -13.65 -2.78
N PHE A 14 -17.90 -13.17 -4.01
CA PHE A 14 -16.83 -13.60 -4.87
C PHE A 14 -15.89 -12.44 -5.14
N LYS A 15 -14.65 -12.58 -4.70
CA LYS A 15 -13.66 -11.56 -4.90
C LYS A 15 -12.94 -11.80 -6.22
N VAL A 16 -13.07 -10.84 -7.13
CA VAL A 16 -12.40 -10.93 -8.42
C VAL A 16 -10.99 -10.38 -8.27
N MET A 17 -10.00 -11.22 -8.53
CA MET A 17 -8.62 -10.81 -8.52
C MET A 17 -8.25 -10.18 -9.84
N ILE A 18 -7.51 -9.08 -9.81
CA ILE A 18 -6.96 -8.54 -11.03
C ILE A 18 -5.91 -9.53 -11.56
N ASP A 19 -5.68 -9.53 -12.86
CA ASP A 19 -4.71 -10.47 -13.40
C ASP A 19 -3.29 -10.04 -13.06
N GLU A 20 -2.35 -10.97 -13.24
CA GLU A 20 -0.98 -10.75 -12.80
C GLU A 20 -0.31 -9.57 -13.49
N THR A 21 -0.50 -9.44 -14.80
CA THR A 21 0.13 -8.36 -15.56
C THR A 21 -0.40 -7.01 -15.11
N THR A 22 -1.73 -6.89 -14.98
CA THR A 22 -2.36 -5.65 -14.53
C THR A 22 -1.89 -5.31 -13.12
N PHE A 23 -1.82 -6.33 -12.26
CA PHE A 23 -1.33 -6.11 -10.89
C PHE A 23 0.10 -5.59 -10.88
N ARG A 24 1.00 -6.20 -11.67
CA ARG A 24 2.40 -5.79 -11.66
C ARG A 24 2.55 -4.34 -12.09
N VAL A 25 1.82 -3.93 -13.14
CA VAL A 25 1.87 -2.54 -13.60
C VAL A 25 1.36 -1.60 -12.53
N ALA A 26 0.23 -1.93 -11.91
CA ALA A 26 -0.36 -1.09 -10.89
C ALA A 26 0.53 -1.00 -9.65
N ALA A 27 1.11 -2.14 -9.22
CA ALA A 27 1.97 -2.17 -8.05
C ALA A 27 3.27 -1.40 -8.29
N ASP A 28 3.89 -1.59 -9.45
CA ASP A 28 5.11 -0.85 -9.79
C ASP A 28 4.84 0.66 -9.78
N SER A 29 3.72 1.07 -10.35
CA SER A 29 3.35 2.48 -10.38
C SER A 29 3.10 3.02 -8.97
N ALA A 30 2.42 2.23 -8.13
CA ALA A 30 2.13 2.65 -6.76
C ALA A 30 3.42 2.82 -5.95
N LEU A 31 4.34 1.88 -6.07
CA LEU A 31 5.60 1.96 -5.34
C LEU A 31 6.47 3.10 -5.85
N GLU A 32 6.49 3.32 -7.17
CA GLU A 32 7.26 4.42 -7.72
C GLU A 32 6.71 5.77 -7.27
N THR A 33 5.40 5.92 -7.27
CA THR A 33 4.76 7.16 -6.81
C THR A 33 5.07 7.40 -5.33
N LEU A 34 4.98 6.35 -4.52
CA LEU A 34 5.30 6.46 -3.11
C LEU A 34 6.78 6.80 -2.90
N PHE A 35 7.66 6.17 -3.67
CA PHE A 35 9.09 6.44 -3.56
C PHE A 35 9.40 7.91 -3.85
N LYS A 36 8.78 8.48 -4.87
CA LYS A 36 8.98 9.89 -5.19
C LYS A 36 8.48 10.79 -4.08
N ALA A 37 7.31 10.47 -3.51
CA ALA A 37 6.77 11.26 -2.40
C ALA A 37 7.68 11.18 -1.17
N LEU A 38 8.23 9.99 -0.89
CA LEU A 38 9.13 9.81 0.25
C LEU A 38 10.46 10.51 0.03
N THR A 39 10.97 10.48 -1.19
CA THR A 39 12.20 11.19 -1.51
C THR A 39 12.03 12.69 -1.28
N ARG A 40 10.87 13.22 -1.68
CA ARG A 40 10.57 14.63 -1.45
C ARG A 40 10.42 14.92 0.04
N ALA A 41 9.76 14.02 0.79
CA ALA A 41 9.61 14.20 2.23
C ALA A 41 10.96 14.15 2.94
N GLY A 42 11.93 13.42 2.41
CA GLY A 42 13.26 13.35 2.98
C GLY A 42 14.00 14.68 2.97
N GLU A 43 13.50 15.65 2.22
CA GLU A 43 14.09 16.99 2.24
C GLU A 43 13.70 17.76 3.51
N SER A 44 12.61 17.35 4.16
CA SER A 44 12.09 18.04 5.34
C SER A 44 12.17 17.19 6.62
N TYR A 45 12.26 15.88 6.48
CA TYR A 45 12.27 14.96 7.61
C TYR A 45 13.49 14.06 7.52
N ASN A 46 13.94 13.54 8.66
CA ASN A 46 15.12 12.69 8.71
C ASN A 46 14.76 11.24 8.35
N ILE A 47 14.29 11.05 7.16
CA ILE A 47 13.97 9.73 6.62
C ILE A 47 14.72 9.51 5.32
N ASP A 48 14.93 8.24 5.01
CA ASP A 48 15.59 7.85 3.78
C ASP A 48 14.78 6.71 3.14
N ALA A 49 14.50 6.83 1.86
CA ALA A 49 13.74 5.84 1.13
C ALA A 49 14.64 5.20 0.09
N ASP A 50 14.48 3.89 -0.08
CA ASP A 50 15.32 3.14 -1.02
C ASP A 50 14.48 2.07 -1.71
N MET A 51 14.72 1.89 -3.02
CA MET A 51 14.08 0.82 -3.79
C MET A 51 15.13 -0.22 -4.10
N ASN A 52 14.84 -1.46 -3.72
CA ASN A 52 15.81 -2.54 -3.93
C ASN A 52 15.04 -3.82 -4.25
N SER A 53 15.30 -4.39 -5.42
CA SER A 53 14.70 -5.66 -5.84
C SER A 53 13.18 -5.63 -5.79
N GLY A 54 12.57 -4.49 -6.13
CA GLY A 54 11.12 -4.36 -6.18
C GLY A 54 10.47 -4.06 -4.85
N ALA A 55 11.26 -3.91 -3.78
CA ALA A 55 10.73 -3.54 -2.48
C ALA A 55 11.20 -2.14 -2.12
N LEU A 56 10.32 -1.42 -1.43
CA LEU A 56 10.62 -0.07 -0.96
C LEU A 56 10.84 -0.12 0.54
N THR A 57 11.94 0.50 1.01
CA THR A 57 12.21 0.60 2.44
C THR A 57 12.26 2.05 2.85
N VAL A 58 11.80 2.32 4.08
CA VAL A 58 11.92 3.63 4.70
C VAL A 58 12.72 3.45 5.97
N GLU A 59 13.80 4.19 6.10
CA GLU A 59 14.66 4.15 7.28
C GLU A 59 14.70 5.52 7.94
N PHE A 60 14.99 5.53 9.23
CA PHE A 60 14.99 6.73 10.04
C PHE A 60 16.37 6.95 10.61
N GLU A 61 16.88 8.19 10.51
CA GLU A 61 18.25 8.47 10.94
C GLU A 61 18.43 8.30 12.44
N ASP A 62 17.39 8.62 13.22
CA ASP A 62 17.52 8.66 14.66
C ASP A 62 17.02 7.40 15.35
N SER A 63 16.71 6.36 14.62
CA SER A 63 16.22 5.13 15.22
C SER A 63 16.50 3.95 14.28
N SER A 64 16.35 2.74 14.83
CA SER A 64 16.50 1.53 14.03
C SER A 64 15.20 1.10 13.36
N ALA A 65 14.15 1.90 13.48
CA ALA A 65 12.88 1.57 12.85
C ALA A 65 13.03 1.50 11.33
N LYS A 66 12.28 0.59 10.71
CA LYS A 66 12.37 0.39 9.28
C LYS A 66 11.01 -0.09 8.79
N PHE A 67 10.51 0.57 7.76
CA PHE A 67 9.27 0.15 7.11
C PHE A 67 9.60 -0.50 5.79
N VAL A 68 8.84 -1.52 5.42
CA VAL A 68 9.04 -2.22 4.15
C VAL A 68 7.73 -2.31 3.42
N VAL A 69 7.74 -1.96 2.14
CA VAL A 69 6.57 -2.03 1.27
C VAL A 69 6.95 -2.92 0.08
N SER A 70 6.20 -4.00 -0.13
CA SER A 70 6.53 -4.91 -1.21
C SER A 70 5.27 -5.50 -1.83
N PRO A 71 5.29 -5.73 -3.15
CA PRO A 71 4.17 -6.42 -3.80
C PRO A 71 4.22 -7.91 -3.50
N ASN A 72 3.07 -8.50 -3.29
CA ASN A 72 2.93 -9.94 -3.15
C ASN A 72 2.06 -10.42 -4.30
N THR A 73 2.71 -10.81 -5.39
CA THR A 73 2.04 -11.11 -6.64
C THR A 73 1.06 -12.28 -6.55
N PRO A 74 1.40 -13.39 -5.87
CA PRO A 74 0.46 -14.51 -5.80
C PRO A 74 -0.91 -14.15 -5.24
N VAL A 75 -0.98 -13.20 -4.31
CA VAL A 75 -2.26 -12.79 -3.73
C VAL A 75 -2.70 -11.41 -4.21
N ARG A 76 -1.97 -10.82 -5.15
CA ARG A 76 -2.31 -9.52 -5.74
C ARG A 76 -2.51 -8.43 -4.69
N GLN A 77 -1.60 -8.37 -3.73
CA GLN A 77 -1.66 -7.38 -2.67
C GLN A 77 -0.33 -6.64 -2.55
N ILE A 78 -0.39 -5.44 -1.97
CA ILE A 78 0.81 -4.76 -1.52
C ILE A 78 0.86 -4.97 0.00
N TRP A 79 1.99 -5.45 0.48
CA TRP A 79 2.18 -5.74 1.89
C TRP A 79 3.08 -4.66 2.49
N VAL A 80 2.70 -4.19 3.68
CA VAL A 80 3.43 -3.17 4.42
C VAL A 80 3.78 -3.71 5.79
N SER A 81 5.04 -3.54 6.17
CA SER A 81 5.51 -3.86 7.51
C SER A 81 5.96 -2.57 8.18
N ALA A 82 5.34 -2.24 9.31
CA ALA A 82 5.64 -1.02 10.06
C ALA A 82 5.26 -1.22 11.52
N HIS A 83 6.14 -0.80 12.43
CA HIS A 83 5.90 -0.86 13.88
C HIS A 83 5.49 -2.26 14.35
N SER A 84 6.20 -3.29 13.85
CA SER A 84 5.95 -4.69 14.19
C SER A 84 4.56 -5.17 13.80
N ARG A 85 3.92 -4.49 12.85
CA ARG A 85 2.61 -4.85 12.33
C ARG A 85 2.71 -5.05 10.83
N SER A 86 1.79 -5.84 10.30
CA SER A 86 1.70 -6.11 8.86
C SER A 86 0.34 -5.63 8.36
N PHE A 87 0.37 -4.98 7.20
CA PHE A 87 -0.83 -4.48 6.55
C PHE A 87 -0.86 -5.02 5.13
N LYS A 88 -2.06 -5.36 4.65
CA LYS A 88 -2.24 -5.91 3.31
C LYS A 88 -3.26 -5.04 2.58
N LEU A 89 -2.83 -4.47 1.47
CA LEU A 89 -3.69 -3.58 0.69
C LEU A 89 -4.11 -4.31 -0.58
N ASP A 90 -5.40 -4.23 -0.87
CA ASP A 90 -6.00 -4.83 -2.05
C ASP A 90 -6.29 -3.77 -3.09
N TRP A 91 -6.24 -4.18 -4.35
CA TRP A 91 -6.61 -3.30 -5.44
C TRP A 91 -8.10 -3.00 -5.37
N ASN A 92 -8.45 -1.73 -5.45
CA ASN A 92 -9.83 -1.29 -5.49
C ASN A 92 -10.09 -0.67 -6.86
N GLU A 93 -10.89 -1.34 -7.65
CA GLU A 93 -11.11 -0.93 -9.03
C GLU A 93 -11.78 0.43 -9.10
N ALA A 94 -12.77 0.67 -8.24
CA ALA A 94 -13.50 1.94 -8.25
C ALA A 94 -12.60 3.11 -7.87
N ALA A 95 -11.68 2.89 -6.95
CA ALA A 95 -10.75 3.94 -6.52
C ALA A 95 -9.52 4.03 -7.42
N GLY A 96 -9.25 2.99 -8.21
CA GLY A 96 -8.03 2.94 -9.00
C GLY A 96 -6.78 2.93 -8.15
N ALA A 97 -6.83 2.31 -6.98
CA ALA A 97 -5.74 2.36 -6.02
C ALA A 97 -5.76 1.14 -5.11
N PHE A 98 -4.63 0.87 -4.47
CA PHE A 98 -4.56 -0.14 -3.42
C PHE A 98 -5.03 0.47 -2.11
N LEU A 99 -5.96 -0.20 -1.44
CA LEU A 99 -6.55 0.29 -0.21
C LEU A 99 -6.46 -0.75 0.90
N LEU A 100 -6.26 -0.26 2.13
CA LEU A 100 -6.32 -1.11 3.31
C LEU A 100 -7.78 -1.41 3.61
N GLY A 101 -8.12 -2.68 3.78
CA GLY A 101 -9.51 -3.12 3.81
C GLY A 101 -10.37 -2.46 4.88
N ASP A 102 -9.85 -2.39 6.11
CA ASP A 102 -10.66 -1.92 7.23
C ASP A 102 -10.90 -0.43 7.20
N SER A 103 -9.86 0.35 6.90
CA SER A 103 -9.93 1.79 6.99
C SER A 103 -10.16 2.48 5.66
N GLY A 104 -9.87 1.78 4.55
CA GLY A 104 -9.90 2.40 3.24
C GLY A 104 -8.73 3.32 2.98
N GLN A 105 -7.70 3.30 3.83
CA GLN A 105 -6.53 4.15 3.64
C GLN A 105 -5.78 3.74 2.39
N THR A 106 -5.28 4.74 1.67
CA THR A 106 -4.37 4.50 0.56
C THR A 106 -2.98 4.17 1.11
N LEU A 107 -2.11 3.70 0.22
CA LEU A 107 -0.74 3.40 0.61
C LEU A 107 -0.03 4.64 1.17
N ALA A 108 -0.19 5.79 0.51
CA ALA A 108 0.44 7.01 0.98
C ALA A 108 -0.10 7.45 2.34
N GLU A 109 -1.40 7.31 2.55
CA GLU A 109 -2.00 7.67 3.83
C GLU A 109 -1.49 6.77 4.95
N LEU A 110 -1.41 5.48 4.69
CA LEU A 110 -0.93 4.52 5.70
C LEU A 110 0.52 4.78 6.06
N ILE A 111 1.37 4.95 5.06
CA ILE A 111 2.79 5.18 5.29
C ILE A 111 3.01 6.54 5.97
N GLY A 112 2.29 7.57 5.52
CA GLY A 112 2.40 8.89 6.14
C GLY A 112 2.01 8.87 7.61
N GLU A 113 0.96 8.14 7.95
CA GLU A 113 0.54 8.01 9.33
C GLU A 113 1.62 7.36 10.19
N HIS A 114 2.22 6.29 9.69
CA HIS A 114 3.24 5.58 10.45
C HIS A 114 4.54 6.35 10.55
N ILE A 115 4.91 7.12 9.52
CA ILE A 115 6.05 8.01 9.62
C ILE A 115 5.78 9.08 10.68
N GLY A 116 4.58 9.64 10.66
CA GLY A 116 4.21 10.64 11.65
C GLY A 116 4.27 10.12 13.07
N THR A 117 3.78 8.90 13.28
CA THR A 117 3.88 8.25 14.59
C THR A 117 5.33 8.08 14.99
N GLN A 118 6.19 7.66 14.09
CA GLN A 118 7.60 7.43 14.38
C GLN A 118 8.33 8.74 14.70
N LEU A 119 7.99 9.81 14.00
CA LEU A 119 8.66 11.09 14.18
C LEU A 119 8.01 11.97 15.25
N GLY A 120 6.81 11.63 15.69
CA GLY A 120 6.08 12.41 16.68
C GLY A 120 5.48 13.69 16.12
N GLU A 121 5.16 13.71 14.82
CA GLU A 121 4.55 14.87 14.18
C GLU A 121 3.68 14.42 13.03
N GLU A 122 2.84 15.31 12.54
CA GLU A 122 1.94 14.99 11.46
C GLU A 122 2.69 15.04 10.12
N VAL A 123 2.57 13.98 9.33
CA VAL A 123 3.26 13.88 8.04
C VAL A 123 2.25 13.51 6.97
N THR A 124 2.21 14.29 5.89
CA THR A 124 1.37 14.03 4.72
C THR A 124 2.27 13.83 3.51
N LEU A 125 2.06 12.72 2.81
CA LEU A 125 2.84 12.40 1.62
C LEU A 125 2.12 12.78 0.33
#